data_8643d7f4b2ec1a3c983c88ec0db3f239
#
_entry.id   8643d7f4b2ec1a3c983c88ec0db3f239
#
_cell.length_a   1.000
_cell.length_b   1.000
_cell.length_c   1.000
_cell.angle_alpha   90.00
_cell.angle_beta   90.00
_cell.angle_gamma   90.00
#
_symmetry.space_group_name_H-M   'P 1'
#
loop_
_entity.id
_entity.type
_entity.pdbx_description
1 polymer ?
#
loop_
_entity_poly.entity_id
_entity_poly.type
_entity_poly.pdbx_seq_one_letter_code
_entity_poly.pdbx_strand_id
1 'polypeptide(L)'
;GKGASLVIQQTEALVAIDVNSGRLDASNLEDTAFETNMLAAKEISRQARLRDLGGIIVVDFIDMRSSAHRREVEVTLRDELMNDRARMKCGRIGSFGLMSFTRRRTGNGPLRPMSVPCRSCAGAGHWAQIEAGKFRVLRKLRSLEGAHKVFIRIYCSN
;
A
#
# COMPACT_ATOMS: atom_id res chain seq x y z
N GLY A 1 4.50 17.09 13.61
CA GLY A 1 3.51 16.16 13.99
C GLY A 1 4.03 15.16 15.02
N LYS A 2 3.15 14.56 15.78
CA LYS A 2 3.43 13.59 16.86
C LYS A 2 3.84 12.18 16.34
N GLY A 3 4.65 12.10 15.28
CA GLY A 3 5.15 10.81 14.76
C GLY A 3 4.17 10.02 13.87
N ALA A 4 3.01 10.58 13.53
CA ALA A 4 2.09 9.97 12.59
C ALA A 4 2.70 9.93 11.17
N SER A 5 2.47 8.86 10.42
CA SER A 5 3.02 8.67 9.09
C SER A 5 2.04 7.97 8.14
N LEU A 6 2.21 8.22 6.85
CA LEU A 6 1.52 7.49 5.78
C LEU A 6 2.51 6.58 5.06
N VAL A 7 2.16 5.32 4.91
CA VAL A 7 2.88 4.38 4.05
C VAL A 7 2.07 4.20 2.77
N ILE A 8 2.66 4.58 1.64
CA ILE A 8 2.00 4.53 0.33
C ILE A 8 2.72 3.51 -0.53
N GLN A 9 2.04 2.44 -0.89
CA GLN A 9 2.57 1.36 -1.71
C GLN A 9 1.74 1.22 -2.99
N GLN A 10 2.43 1.27 -4.13
CA GLN A 10 1.81 1.01 -5.42
C GLN A 10 2.05 -0.44 -5.79
N THR A 11 0.97 -1.22 -5.86
CA THR A 11 0.98 -2.60 -6.34
C THR A 11 0.62 -2.65 -7.83
N GLU A 12 0.61 -3.85 -8.41
CA GLU A 12 0.18 -4.03 -9.80
C GLU A 12 -1.29 -3.66 -10.01
N ALA A 13 -2.16 -3.96 -9.04
CA ALA A 13 -3.61 -3.82 -9.14
C ALA A 13 -4.16 -2.53 -8.54
N LEU A 14 -3.56 -2.02 -7.46
CA LEU A 14 -4.08 -0.89 -6.70
C LEU A 14 -2.95 -0.13 -5.95
N VAL A 15 -3.30 1.02 -5.39
CA VAL A 15 -2.46 1.73 -4.43
C VAL A 15 -3.01 1.48 -3.04
N ALA A 16 -2.18 0.96 -2.15
CA ALA A 16 -2.50 0.80 -0.74
C ALA A 16 -1.88 1.97 0.06
N ILE A 17 -2.66 2.54 0.96
CA ILE A 17 -2.23 3.61 1.87
C ILE A 17 -2.57 3.18 3.29
N ASP A 18 -1.55 3.08 4.15
CA ASP A 18 -1.68 2.74 5.55
C ASP A 18 -1.42 3.98 6.42
N VAL A 19 -2.31 4.24 7.37
CA VAL A 19 -2.24 5.37 8.30
C VAL A 19 -1.71 4.90 9.64
N ASN A 20 -0.50 5.33 9.97
CA ASN A 20 0.16 5.00 11.23
C ASN A 20 0.12 6.20 12.20
N SER A 21 -0.40 5.98 13.41
CA SER A 21 -0.59 7.02 14.42
C SER A 21 0.69 7.41 15.17
N GLY A 22 1.77 6.64 15.03
CA GLY A 22 2.94 6.81 15.88
C GLY A 22 2.66 6.37 17.33
N ARG A 23 3.16 7.13 18.32
CA ARG A 23 2.89 6.85 19.73
C ARG A 23 1.51 7.42 20.10
N LEU A 24 0.57 6.54 20.44
CA LEU A 24 -0.75 6.90 20.97
C LEU A 24 -0.65 7.05 22.48
N ASP A 25 -1.18 8.14 23.03
CA ASP A 25 -1.44 8.23 24.47
C ASP A 25 -2.63 7.34 24.82
N ALA A 26 -2.41 6.37 25.70
CA ALA A 26 -3.41 5.37 26.09
C ALA A 26 -4.69 5.97 26.71
N SER A 27 -4.65 7.22 27.16
CA SER A 27 -5.76 7.91 27.83
C SER A 27 -6.87 8.40 26.87
N ASN A 28 -6.59 8.51 25.56
CA ASN A 28 -7.56 9.06 24.60
C ASN A 28 -7.36 8.51 23.19
N LEU A 29 -7.41 7.17 23.06
CA LEU A 29 -7.14 6.45 21.80
C LEU A 29 -8.10 6.86 20.68
N GLU A 30 -9.39 7.02 20.97
CA GLU A 30 -10.41 7.35 19.97
C GLU A 30 -10.17 8.75 19.38
N ASP A 31 -9.96 9.76 20.22
CA ASP A 31 -9.76 11.13 19.73
C ASP A 31 -8.43 11.28 19.00
N THR A 32 -7.38 10.59 19.48
CA THR A 32 -6.10 10.58 18.78
C THR A 32 -6.20 9.89 17.41
N ALA A 33 -6.95 8.79 17.32
CA ALA A 33 -7.22 8.12 16.05
C ALA A 33 -7.98 9.04 15.10
N PHE A 34 -9.02 9.70 15.57
CA PHE A 34 -9.81 10.66 14.81
C PHE A 34 -8.97 11.82 14.29
N GLU A 35 -8.23 12.53 15.18
CA GLU A 35 -7.36 13.63 14.78
C GLU A 35 -6.31 13.20 13.76
N THR A 36 -5.70 12.02 13.96
CA THR A 36 -4.70 11.48 13.03
C THR A 36 -5.33 11.19 11.68
N ASN A 37 -6.50 10.55 11.64
CA ASN A 37 -7.22 10.25 10.40
C ASN A 37 -7.67 11.52 9.66
N MET A 38 -8.07 12.58 10.38
CA MET A 38 -8.40 13.88 9.80
C MET A 38 -7.19 14.52 9.09
N LEU A 39 -6.02 14.48 9.73
CA LEU A 39 -4.77 14.95 9.13
C LEU A 39 -4.36 14.07 7.94
N ALA A 40 -4.50 12.75 8.09
CA ALA A 40 -4.21 11.79 7.04
C ALA A 40 -5.08 12.02 5.80
N ALA A 41 -6.37 12.28 5.95
CA ALA A 41 -7.29 12.55 4.85
C ALA A 41 -6.81 13.71 3.96
N LYS A 42 -6.36 14.81 4.59
CA LYS A 42 -5.81 15.98 3.88
C LYS A 42 -4.51 15.63 3.16
N GLU A 43 -3.61 14.94 3.84
CA GLU A 43 -2.31 14.57 3.27
C GLU A 43 -2.44 13.53 2.15
N ILE A 44 -3.36 12.57 2.27
CA ILE A 44 -3.66 11.58 1.22
C ILE A 44 -4.07 12.28 -0.07
N SER A 45 -4.99 13.25 0.01
CA SER A 45 -5.40 14.03 -1.15
C SER A 45 -4.20 14.78 -1.78
N ARG A 46 -3.37 15.41 -0.96
CA ARG A 46 -2.16 16.09 -1.43
C ARG A 46 -1.19 15.13 -2.11
N GLN A 47 -0.92 13.96 -1.51
CA GLN A 47 -0.02 12.95 -2.06
C GLN A 47 -0.57 12.31 -3.35
N ALA A 48 -1.88 12.11 -3.44
CA ALA A 48 -2.53 11.61 -4.65
C ALA A 48 -2.28 12.55 -5.85
N ARG A 49 -2.33 13.85 -5.63
CA ARG A 49 -2.00 14.85 -6.66
C ARG A 49 -0.52 14.89 -6.98
N LEU A 50 0.35 14.98 -5.97
CA LEU A 50 1.80 15.13 -6.16
C LEU A 50 2.44 13.93 -6.86
N ARG A 51 1.97 12.73 -6.55
CA ARG A 51 2.50 11.48 -7.11
C ARG A 51 1.72 10.99 -8.33
N ASP A 52 0.66 11.71 -8.73
CA ASP A 52 -0.32 11.29 -9.75
C ASP A 52 -0.79 9.83 -9.51
N LEU A 53 -1.14 9.53 -8.25
CA LEU A 53 -1.67 8.22 -7.90
C LEU A 53 -2.99 8.03 -8.64
N GLY A 54 -3.17 6.86 -9.26
CA GLY A 54 -4.37 6.61 -10.05
C GLY A 54 -4.75 5.14 -10.11
N GLY A 55 -5.95 4.87 -10.56
CA GLY A 55 -6.59 3.58 -10.47
C GLY A 55 -7.40 3.46 -9.18
N ILE A 56 -7.46 2.26 -8.62
CA ILE A 56 -8.07 1.99 -7.32
C ILE A 56 -7.06 2.36 -6.22
N ILE A 57 -7.51 3.13 -5.25
CA ILE A 57 -6.72 3.52 -4.08
C ILE A 57 -7.50 3.07 -2.85
N VAL A 58 -6.86 2.31 -1.99
CA VAL A 58 -7.43 1.81 -0.73
C VAL A 58 -6.65 2.43 0.41
N VAL A 59 -7.37 3.03 1.34
CA VAL A 59 -6.83 3.64 2.55
C VAL A 59 -7.24 2.80 3.73
N ASP A 60 -6.27 2.41 4.55
CA ASP A 60 -6.45 1.79 5.84
C ASP A 60 -6.35 2.87 6.92
N PHE A 61 -7.49 3.31 7.43
CA PHE A 61 -7.57 4.30 8.48
C PHE A 61 -7.42 3.64 9.85
N ILE A 62 -6.87 4.36 10.81
CA ILE A 62 -6.85 3.91 12.20
C ILE A 62 -8.28 3.66 12.66
N ASP A 63 -8.51 2.53 13.32
CA ASP A 63 -9.83 2.14 13.79
C ASP A 63 -10.49 3.20 14.66
N MET A 64 -11.75 3.52 14.34
CA MET A 64 -12.60 4.46 15.06
C MET A 64 -13.90 3.75 15.45
N ARG A 65 -14.26 3.81 16.71
CA ARG A 65 -15.51 3.23 17.22
C ARG A 65 -16.71 4.10 16.87
N SER A 66 -16.55 5.42 16.91
CA SER A 66 -17.60 6.40 16.62
C SER A 66 -17.92 6.43 15.12
N SER A 67 -19.19 6.16 14.81
CA SER A 67 -19.69 6.31 13.43
C SER A 67 -19.70 7.77 12.96
N ALA A 68 -19.82 8.73 13.89
CA ALA A 68 -19.73 10.15 13.60
C ALA A 68 -18.32 10.52 13.16
N HIS A 69 -17.29 10.07 13.87
CA HIS A 69 -15.89 10.30 13.51
C HIS A 69 -15.57 9.71 12.12
N ARG A 70 -15.97 8.45 11.86
CA ARG A 70 -15.80 7.84 10.53
C ARG A 70 -16.41 8.68 9.42
N ARG A 71 -17.64 9.16 9.64
CA ARG A 71 -18.35 9.99 8.66
C ARG A 71 -17.64 11.32 8.42
N GLU A 72 -17.10 11.93 9.44
CA GLU A 72 -16.37 13.21 9.33
C GLU A 72 -15.07 13.04 8.54
N VAL A 73 -14.32 11.96 8.80
CA VAL A 73 -13.12 11.60 8.02
C VAL A 73 -13.48 11.33 6.55
N GLU A 74 -14.58 10.61 6.29
CA GLU A 74 -15.07 10.37 4.91
C GLU A 74 -15.37 11.68 4.18
N VAL A 75 -16.09 12.58 4.83
CA VAL A 75 -16.46 13.90 4.26
C VAL A 75 -15.20 14.69 3.99
N THR A 76 -14.30 14.79 4.97
CA THR A 76 -13.04 15.52 4.82
C THR A 76 -12.21 15.00 3.66
N LEU A 77 -12.02 13.68 3.54
CA LEU A 77 -11.27 13.12 2.42
C LEU A 77 -11.96 13.42 1.08
N ARG A 78 -13.28 13.28 1.02
CA ARG A 78 -14.05 13.57 -0.20
C ARG A 78 -13.90 15.03 -0.62
N ASP A 79 -14.06 15.96 0.31
CA ASP A 79 -13.98 17.39 0.04
C ASP A 79 -12.56 17.79 -0.43
N GLU A 80 -11.53 17.26 0.21
CA GLU A 80 -10.15 17.48 -0.21
C GLU A 80 -9.85 16.89 -1.60
N LEU A 81 -10.45 15.75 -1.94
CA LEU A 81 -10.32 15.14 -3.25
C LEU A 81 -11.08 15.90 -4.34
N MET A 82 -12.19 16.58 -4.01
CA MET A 82 -12.94 17.38 -4.98
C MET A 82 -12.15 18.58 -5.51
N ASN A 83 -11.10 19.01 -4.80
CA ASN A 83 -10.18 20.06 -5.27
C ASN A 83 -9.21 19.57 -6.37
N ASP A 84 -9.26 18.29 -6.75
CA ASP A 84 -8.44 17.73 -7.81
C ASP A 84 -9.15 17.83 -9.19
N ARG A 85 -8.36 18.08 -10.24
CA ARG A 85 -8.87 18.09 -11.63
C ARG A 85 -9.22 16.69 -12.14
N ALA A 86 -8.72 15.63 -11.49
CA ALA A 86 -8.98 14.26 -11.89
C ALA A 86 -10.40 13.83 -11.51
N ARG A 87 -11.04 13.05 -12.36
CA ARG A 87 -12.33 12.43 -12.01
C ARG A 87 -12.13 11.35 -10.94
N MET A 88 -12.93 11.42 -9.89
CA MET A 88 -12.88 10.50 -8.76
C MET A 88 -14.27 9.98 -8.40
N LYS A 89 -14.27 8.78 -7.78
CA LYS A 89 -15.44 8.20 -7.11
C LYS A 89 -14.96 7.71 -5.75
N CYS A 90 -15.64 8.12 -4.69
CA CYS A 90 -15.29 7.77 -3.31
C CYS A 90 -16.33 6.83 -2.71
N GLY A 91 -15.86 5.77 -2.05
CA GLY A 91 -16.66 4.90 -1.21
C GLY A 91 -16.89 5.49 0.18
N ARG A 92 -17.28 4.62 1.11
CA ARG A 92 -17.39 4.89 2.55
C ARG A 92 -16.33 4.07 3.29
N ILE A 93 -16.06 4.44 4.55
CA ILE A 93 -15.27 3.61 5.43
C ILE A 93 -16.10 2.38 5.81
N GLY A 94 -15.63 1.20 5.42
CA GLY A 94 -16.26 -0.07 5.73
C GLY A 94 -16.06 -0.50 7.19
N SER A 95 -16.62 -1.66 7.54
CA SER A 95 -16.49 -2.27 8.87
C SER A 95 -15.05 -2.63 9.25
N PHE A 96 -14.16 -2.72 8.27
CA PHE A 96 -12.74 -3.03 8.46
C PHE A 96 -11.83 -1.79 8.49
N GLY A 97 -12.38 -0.57 8.68
CA GLY A 97 -11.59 0.66 8.65
C GLY A 97 -11.15 1.10 7.25
N LEU A 98 -11.40 0.28 6.22
CA LEU A 98 -10.95 0.54 4.86
C LEU A 98 -11.88 1.48 4.12
N MET A 99 -11.31 2.49 3.45
CA MET A 99 -12.00 3.34 2.49
C MET A 99 -11.36 3.21 1.11
N SER A 100 -12.16 3.00 0.08
CA SER A 100 -11.67 2.95 -1.28
C SER A 100 -12.16 4.14 -2.10
N PHE A 101 -11.31 4.64 -2.98
CA PHE A 101 -11.70 5.59 -4.00
C PHE A 101 -10.96 5.31 -5.31
N THR A 102 -11.53 5.78 -6.41
CA THR A 102 -10.88 5.69 -7.71
C THR A 102 -10.47 7.08 -8.17
N ARG A 103 -9.28 7.19 -8.75
CA ARG A 103 -8.78 8.42 -9.35
C ARG A 103 -8.29 8.14 -10.77
N ARG A 104 -8.75 8.91 -11.75
CA ARG A 104 -8.24 8.81 -13.12
C ARG A 104 -6.83 9.41 -13.17
N ARG A 105 -5.85 8.67 -13.70
CA ARG A 105 -4.51 9.21 -13.94
C ARG A 105 -4.57 10.36 -14.93
N THR A 106 -3.86 11.45 -14.64
CA THR A 106 -3.78 12.63 -15.49
C THR A 106 -2.51 12.67 -16.33
N GLY A 107 -1.51 11.88 -15.95
CA GLY A 107 -0.21 11.78 -16.65
C GLY A 107 0.53 10.49 -16.28
N ASN A 108 1.84 10.49 -16.51
CA ASN A 108 2.71 9.33 -16.21
C ASN A 108 3.25 9.33 -14.77
N GLY A 109 2.86 10.30 -13.96
CA GLY A 109 3.40 10.50 -12.60
C GLY A 109 4.92 10.76 -12.59
N PRO A 110 5.44 11.45 -11.57
CA PRO A 110 6.86 11.83 -11.52
C PRO A 110 7.80 10.65 -11.31
N LEU A 111 7.33 9.52 -10.73
CA LEU A 111 8.18 8.39 -10.38
C LEU A 111 8.58 7.52 -11.58
N ARG A 112 7.69 7.37 -12.58
CA ARG A 112 7.97 6.53 -13.76
C ARG A 112 9.17 6.98 -14.59
N PRO A 113 9.31 8.27 -14.96
CA PRO A 113 10.46 8.71 -15.73
C PRO A 113 11.76 8.82 -14.92
N MET A 114 11.67 8.82 -13.57
CA MET A 114 12.82 9.04 -12.68
C MET A 114 13.31 7.77 -11.97
N SER A 115 12.70 6.61 -12.24
CA SER A 115 13.06 5.36 -11.58
C SER A 115 13.15 4.19 -12.56
N VAL A 116 14.03 3.25 -12.21
CA VAL A 116 14.13 1.96 -12.89
C VAL A 116 13.87 0.85 -11.87
N PRO A 117 13.33 -0.31 -12.29
CA PRO A 117 13.19 -1.45 -11.39
C PRO A 117 14.55 -1.84 -10.78
N CYS A 118 14.57 -2.15 -9.49
CA CYS A 118 15.76 -2.65 -8.83
C CYS A 118 16.21 -3.95 -9.49
N ARG A 119 17.46 -4.03 -9.96
CA ARG A 119 18.01 -5.22 -10.64
C ARG A 119 18.07 -6.45 -9.71
N SER A 120 18.21 -6.23 -8.40
CA SER A 120 18.35 -7.30 -7.43
C SER A 120 17.02 -7.92 -7.04
N CYS A 121 16.00 -7.13 -6.72
CA CYS A 121 14.71 -7.63 -6.23
C CYS A 121 13.54 -7.43 -7.22
N ALA A 122 13.78 -6.79 -8.36
CA ALA A 122 12.76 -6.46 -9.37
C ALA A 122 11.49 -5.78 -8.80
N GLY A 123 11.65 -5.03 -7.70
CA GLY A 123 10.55 -4.36 -7.00
C GLY A 123 9.96 -5.12 -5.82
N ALA A 124 10.44 -6.34 -5.53
CA ALA A 124 9.92 -7.14 -4.41
C ALA A 124 10.27 -6.58 -3.02
N GLY A 125 11.28 -5.70 -2.92
CA GLY A 125 11.72 -5.10 -1.66
C GLY A 125 12.46 -6.05 -0.72
N HIS A 126 12.57 -7.35 -1.07
CA HIS A 126 13.26 -8.36 -0.29
C HIS A 126 14.02 -9.31 -1.20
N TRP A 127 14.97 -10.01 -0.63
CA TRP A 127 15.82 -10.98 -1.30
C TRP A 127 15.65 -12.36 -0.66
N ALA A 128 15.60 -13.39 -1.49
CA ALA A 128 15.50 -14.76 -0.97
C ALA A 128 16.81 -15.16 -0.28
N GLN A 129 16.75 -15.66 0.94
CA GLN A 129 17.89 -16.22 1.64
C GLN A 129 18.37 -17.52 0.96
N ILE A 130 19.66 -17.87 1.15
CA ILE A 130 20.27 -19.06 0.56
C ILE A 130 19.49 -20.34 0.93
N GLU A 131 19.00 -20.43 2.17
CA GLU A 131 18.17 -21.53 2.65
C GLU A 131 16.88 -21.70 1.83
N ALA A 132 16.23 -20.61 1.44
CA ALA A 132 15.05 -20.64 0.56
C ALA A 132 15.42 -21.18 -0.84
N GLY A 133 16.63 -20.88 -1.32
CA GLY A 133 17.17 -21.44 -2.56
C GLY A 133 17.28 -22.97 -2.52
N LYS A 134 17.79 -23.51 -1.42
CA LYS A 134 17.89 -24.99 -1.20
C LYS A 134 16.51 -25.66 -1.32
N PHE A 135 15.49 -25.10 -0.66
CA PHE A 135 14.12 -25.63 -0.74
C PHE A 135 13.52 -25.56 -2.15
N ARG A 136 13.84 -24.53 -2.93
CA ARG A 136 13.41 -24.43 -4.32
C ARG A 136 14.03 -25.53 -5.17
N VAL A 137 15.32 -25.80 -5.02
CA VAL A 137 16.02 -26.90 -5.72
C VAL A 137 15.42 -28.24 -5.34
N LEU A 138 15.28 -28.54 -4.02
CA LEU A 138 14.69 -29.78 -3.56
C LEU A 138 13.26 -29.99 -4.08
N ARG A 139 12.44 -28.94 -4.11
CA ARG A 139 11.08 -29.02 -4.66
C ARG A 139 11.09 -29.33 -6.15
N LYS A 140 12.02 -28.73 -6.91
CA LYS A 140 12.18 -29.01 -8.34
C LYS A 140 12.66 -30.44 -8.57
N LEU A 141 13.59 -30.95 -7.75
CA LEU A 141 14.05 -32.33 -7.81
C LEU A 141 12.91 -33.32 -7.55
N ARG A 142 12.12 -33.09 -6.50
CA ARG A 142 10.93 -33.91 -6.20
C ARG A 142 9.91 -33.92 -7.33
N SER A 143 9.73 -32.81 -8.05
CA SER A 143 8.82 -32.78 -9.18
C SER A 143 9.28 -33.59 -10.39
N LEU A 144 10.53 -34.08 -10.37
CA LEU A 144 11.12 -34.93 -11.40
C LEU A 144 11.16 -36.41 -10.97
N GLU A 145 10.73 -36.73 -9.75
CA GLU A 145 10.59 -38.12 -9.27
C GLU A 145 9.52 -38.82 -10.15
N GLY A 146 9.93 -39.89 -10.83
CA GLY A 146 9.08 -40.63 -11.78
C GLY A 146 9.43 -40.44 -13.24
N ALA A 147 10.29 -39.50 -13.58
CA ALA A 147 10.87 -39.42 -14.93
C ALA A 147 12.02 -40.42 -15.08
N HIS A 148 12.04 -41.18 -16.16
CA HIS A 148 13.13 -42.13 -16.47
C HIS A 148 14.48 -41.40 -16.45
N LYS A 149 15.47 -41.96 -15.76
CA LYS A 149 16.88 -41.53 -15.60
C LYS A 149 17.22 -40.16 -16.19
N VAL A 150 17.13 -39.12 -15.31
CA VAL A 150 17.45 -37.75 -15.68
C VAL A 150 18.77 -37.36 -15.01
N PHE A 151 19.71 -36.87 -15.78
CA PHE A 151 20.92 -36.24 -15.22
C PHE A 151 20.62 -34.77 -14.93
N ILE A 152 20.77 -34.36 -13.67
CA ILE A 152 20.52 -32.99 -13.25
C ILE A 152 21.85 -32.33 -12.91
N ARG A 153 22.15 -31.22 -13.60
CA ARG A 153 23.33 -30.41 -13.30
C ARG A 153 22.85 -29.09 -12.64
N ILE A 154 23.27 -28.85 -11.42
CA ILE A 154 22.93 -27.65 -10.67
C ILE A 154 24.11 -26.69 -10.74
N TYR A 155 23.86 -25.48 -11.26
CA TYR A 155 24.85 -24.41 -11.25
C TYR A 155 24.49 -23.44 -10.12
N CYS A 156 25.43 -23.22 -9.19
CA CYS A 156 25.31 -22.22 -8.16
C CYS A 156 26.35 -21.13 -8.42
N SER A 157 25.94 -19.85 -8.41
CA SER A 157 26.84 -18.71 -8.34
C SER A 157 27.05 -18.33 -6.89
N ASN A 158 28.27 -18.03 -6.51
CA ASN A 158 28.59 -17.44 -5.21
C ASN A 158 28.05 -16.02 -5.11
#